data_3b7dc0e02ab5d8f4fd4d3aa745fd10c2
#
_entry.id   3b7dc0e02ab5d8f4fd4d3aa745fd10c2
#
_cell.length_a   1.000
_cell.length_b   1.000
_cell.length_c   1.000
_cell.angle_alpha   90.00
_cell.angle_beta   90.00
_cell.angle_gamma   90.00
#
_symmetry.space_group_name_H-M   'P 1'
#
loop_
_entity.id
_entity.type
_entity.pdbx_description
1 polymer ?
#
loop_
_entity_poly.entity_id
_entity_poly.type
_entity_poly.pdbx_seq_one_letter_code
_entity_poly.pdbx_strand_id
1 'polypeptide(L)'
;KIPGGTPANPQIANALIVAPAMLKKTTRGRYPAPEAALACMVEGAMVDYDTALRIESRALAKIMSGQVARNMISAFFFDMNAVKSGRSRPGNAPRAKLAKVGVLGAGMMGAGIAWAQASKGIATVLKDVSQEKADAGKAYSANLAEKRVAKGRMDAAKAQALLARITPTADAADLA
;
A
#
# COMPACT_ATOMS: atom_id res chain seq x y z
N LYS A 1 -22.75 17.78 16.99
CA LYS A 1 -22.51 18.85 15.99
C LYS A 1 -21.70 18.24 14.86
N ILE A 2 -22.23 18.27 13.64
CA ILE A 2 -21.57 17.67 12.47
C ILE A 2 -20.45 18.64 12.02
N PRO A 3 -19.19 18.20 11.94
CA PRO A 3 -18.10 19.02 11.44
C PRO A 3 -18.39 19.49 10.00
N GLY A 4 -18.30 20.80 9.76
CA GLY A 4 -18.60 21.40 8.46
C GLY A 4 -20.07 21.74 8.22
N GLY A 5 -21.01 21.20 9.00
CA GLY A 5 -22.45 21.47 8.89
C GLY A 5 -23.22 20.34 8.17
N THR A 6 -24.48 20.64 7.85
CA THR A 6 -25.38 19.68 7.16
C THR A 6 -25.42 19.93 5.65
N PRO A 7 -25.95 18.98 4.86
CA PRO A 7 -26.18 19.17 3.42
C PRO A 7 -27.06 20.36 3.05
N ALA A 8 -27.81 20.93 4.01
CA ALA A 8 -28.56 22.16 3.83
C ALA A 8 -27.68 23.42 3.72
N ASN A 9 -26.40 23.36 4.14
CA ASN A 9 -25.46 24.43 3.95
C ASN A 9 -25.05 24.53 2.46
N PRO A 10 -25.18 25.70 1.80
CA PRO A 10 -24.88 25.85 0.37
C PRO A 10 -23.45 25.42 -0.03
N GLN A 11 -22.46 25.66 0.82
CA GLN A 11 -21.09 25.27 0.55
C GLN A 11 -20.92 23.74 0.54
N ILE A 12 -21.60 23.06 1.46
CA ILE A 12 -21.60 21.60 1.53
C ILE A 12 -22.41 21.01 0.38
N ALA A 13 -23.59 21.57 0.07
CA ALA A 13 -24.39 21.13 -1.06
C ALA A 13 -23.60 21.17 -2.38
N ASN A 14 -22.88 22.24 -2.64
CA ASN A 14 -22.02 22.34 -3.83
C ASN A 14 -20.91 21.28 -3.86
N ALA A 15 -20.27 21.00 -2.72
CA ALA A 15 -19.27 19.93 -2.63
C ALA A 15 -19.89 18.56 -2.88
N LEU A 16 -21.10 18.31 -2.39
CA LEU A 16 -21.81 17.03 -2.56
C LEU A 16 -22.26 16.78 -4.00
N ILE A 17 -22.49 17.81 -4.80
CA ILE A 17 -22.78 17.66 -6.25
C ILE A 17 -21.59 17.01 -6.96
N VAL A 18 -20.36 17.36 -6.57
CA VAL A 18 -19.12 16.87 -7.22
C VAL A 18 -18.63 15.56 -6.60
N ALA A 19 -18.97 15.30 -5.33
CA ALA A 19 -18.46 14.16 -4.58
C ALA A 19 -18.65 12.79 -5.26
N PRO A 20 -19.82 12.44 -5.85
CA PRO A 20 -20.01 11.16 -6.54
C PRO A 20 -19.10 11.00 -7.75
N ALA A 21 -18.87 12.09 -8.51
CA ALA A 21 -18.00 12.07 -9.68
C ALA A 21 -16.52 11.87 -9.27
N MET A 22 -16.07 12.54 -8.22
CA MET A 22 -14.74 12.37 -7.66
C MET A 22 -14.55 10.96 -7.10
N LEU A 23 -15.54 10.44 -6.40
CA LEU A 23 -15.54 9.08 -5.87
C LEU A 23 -15.41 8.05 -7.00
N LYS A 24 -16.24 8.19 -8.04
CA LYS A 24 -16.21 7.33 -9.23
C LYS A 24 -14.87 7.41 -9.96
N LYS A 25 -14.27 8.59 -10.07
CA LYS A 25 -12.93 8.77 -10.65
C LYS A 25 -11.87 7.98 -9.87
N THR A 26 -11.93 7.97 -8.53
CA THR A 26 -10.97 7.29 -7.65
C THR A 26 -11.20 5.78 -7.62
N THR A 27 -12.45 5.35 -7.46
CA THR A 27 -12.83 3.93 -7.30
C THR A 27 -13.06 3.22 -8.64
N ARG A 28 -13.19 3.98 -9.73
CA ARG A 28 -13.60 3.51 -11.06
C ARG A 28 -14.94 2.77 -11.05
N GLY A 29 -15.80 3.06 -10.08
CA GLY A 29 -17.11 2.42 -9.90
C GLY A 29 -17.05 0.93 -9.57
N ARG A 30 -15.89 0.40 -9.16
CA ARG A 30 -15.71 -1.05 -8.90
C ARG A 30 -16.06 -1.47 -7.48
N TYR A 31 -16.19 -0.52 -6.57
CA TYR A 31 -16.41 -0.77 -5.15
C TYR A 31 -17.72 -0.13 -4.70
N PRO A 32 -18.75 -0.90 -4.36
CA PRO A 32 -20.04 -0.35 -3.93
C PRO A 32 -19.97 0.29 -2.52
N ALA A 33 -19.04 -0.13 -1.68
CA ALA A 33 -18.94 0.36 -0.31
C ALA A 33 -18.67 1.87 -0.19
N PRO A 34 -17.74 2.49 -0.95
CA PRO A 34 -17.53 3.93 -0.91
C PRO A 34 -18.77 4.73 -1.36
N GLU A 35 -19.53 4.24 -2.34
CA GLU A 35 -20.76 4.89 -2.79
C GLU A 35 -21.85 4.84 -1.72
N ALA A 36 -22.01 3.69 -1.07
CA ALA A 36 -22.94 3.52 0.02
C ALA A 36 -22.52 4.34 1.26
N ALA A 37 -21.21 4.44 1.55
CA ALA A 37 -20.72 5.29 2.64
C ALA A 37 -21.05 6.77 2.38
N LEU A 38 -20.84 7.27 1.16
CA LEU A 38 -21.20 8.63 0.81
C LEU A 38 -22.71 8.87 0.96
N ALA A 39 -23.55 7.94 0.50
CA ALA A 39 -25.00 8.02 0.66
C ALA A 39 -25.41 8.07 2.16
N CYS A 40 -24.84 7.17 2.98
CA CYS A 40 -25.09 7.16 4.43
C CYS A 40 -24.67 8.47 5.11
N MET A 41 -23.55 9.07 4.69
CA MET A 41 -23.10 10.36 5.23
C MET A 41 -24.09 11.48 4.90
N VAL A 42 -24.61 11.51 3.68
CA VAL A 42 -25.55 12.54 3.23
C VAL A 42 -26.92 12.36 3.89
N GLU A 43 -27.49 11.16 3.81
CA GLU A 43 -28.81 10.84 4.35
C GLU A 43 -28.82 10.94 5.89
N GLY A 44 -27.79 10.37 6.54
CA GLY A 44 -27.65 10.40 7.99
C GLY A 44 -27.49 11.77 8.58
N ALA A 45 -26.88 12.71 7.83
CA ALA A 45 -26.76 14.11 8.28
C ALA A 45 -28.10 14.89 8.29
N MET A 46 -29.14 14.37 7.67
CA MET A 46 -30.45 14.99 7.54
C MET A 46 -31.52 14.44 8.51
N VAL A 47 -31.17 13.43 9.29
CA VAL A 47 -32.09 12.71 10.18
C VAL A 47 -31.54 12.67 11.61
N ASP A 48 -32.34 12.15 12.55
CA ASP A 48 -31.88 11.87 13.90
C ASP A 48 -30.88 10.70 13.93
N TYR A 49 -30.16 10.58 15.06
CA TYR A 49 -29.09 9.61 15.22
C TYR A 49 -29.54 8.15 15.06
N ASP A 50 -30.68 7.78 15.63
CA ASP A 50 -31.19 6.42 15.57
C ASP A 50 -31.63 6.04 14.15
N THR A 51 -32.21 6.99 13.43
CA THR A 51 -32.55 6.82 12.02
C THR A 51 -31.29 6.73 11.16
N ALA A 52 -30.25 7.51 11.43
CA ALA A 52 -28.96 7.43 10.75
C ALA A 52 -28.32 6.05 10.94
N LEU A 53 -28.33 5.50 12.15
CA LEU A 53 -27.84 4.13 12.42
C LEU A 53 -28.61 3.05 11.65
N ARG A 54 -29.93 3.22 11.49
CA ARG A 54 -30.74 2.28 10.68
C ARG A 54 -30.39 2.34 9.19
N ILE A 55 -30.13 3.54 8.67
CA ILE A 55 -29.67 3.75 7.28
C ILE A 55 -28.34 3.03 7.08
N GLU A 56 -27.36 3.27 7.96
CA GLU A 56 -26.04 2.65 7.91
C GLU A 56 -26.13 1.11 8.01
N SER A 57 -26.87 0.60 8.98
CA SER A 57 -27.05 -0.85 9.17
C SER A 57 -27.65 -1.54 7.94
N ARG A 58 -28.63 -0.91 7.29
CA ARG A 58 -29.24 -1.42 6.05
C ARG A 58 -28.23 -1.40 4.89
N ALA A 59 -27.47 -0.32 4.74
CA ALA A 59 -26.45 -0.21 3.73
C ALA A 59 -25.33 -1.23 3.95
N LEU A 60 -24.87 -1.42 5.18
CA LEU A 60 -23.88 -2.43 5.54
C LEU A 60 -24.38 -3.85 5.22
N ALA A 61 -25.59 -4.21 5.61
CA ALA A 61 -26.16 -5.51 5.32
C ALA A 61 -26.19 -5.79 3.80
N LYS A 62 -26.61 -4.81 2.99
CA LYS A 62 -26.63 -4.91 1.54
C LYS A 62 -25.23 -5.13 0.95
N ILE A 63 -24.21 -4.39 1.44
CA ILE A 63 -22.83 -4.52 0.95
C ILE A 63 -22.25 -5.89 1.34
N MET A 64 -22.39 -6.28 2.60
CA MET A 64 -21.80 -7.52 3.13
C MET A 64 -22.38 -8.77 2.49
N SER A 65 -23.65 -8.76 2.11
CA SER A 65 -24.29 -9.88 1.38
C SER A 65 -23.95 -9.91 -0.12
N GLY A 66 -23.29 -8.86 -0.63
CA GLY A 66 -22.97 -8.71 -2.05
C GLY A 66 -21.82 -9.59 -2.55
N GLN A 67 -21.77 -9.82 -3.87
CA GLN A 67 -20.70 -10.61 -4.50
C GLN A 67 -19.33 -9.96 -4.34
N VAL A 68 -19.23 -8.63 -4.41
CA VAL A 68 -17.96 -7.90 -4.26
C VAL A 68 -17.35 -8.14 -2.88
N ALA A 69 -18.16 -8.06 -1.80
CA ALA A 69 -17.69 -8.34 -0.45
C ALA A 69 -17.17 -9.78 -0.32
N ARG A 70 -17.91 -10.75 -0.83
CA ARG A 70 -17.47 -12.16 -0.83
C ARG A 70 -16.15 -12.35 -1.55
N ASN A 71 -16.00 -11.79 -2.74
CA ASN A 71 -14.75 -11.87 -3.51
C ASN A 71 -13.58 -11.21 -2.78
N MET A 72 -13.79 -10.03 -2.19
CA MET A 72 -12.76 -9.34 -1.43
C MET A 72 -12.34 -10.10 -0.18
N ILE A 73 -13.30 -10.67 0.57
CA ILE A 73 -13.02 -11.49 1.75
C ILE A 73 -12.24 -12.75 1.34
N SER A 74 -12.66 -13.44 0.27
CA SER A 74 -11.93 -14.61 -0.22
C SER A 74 -10.50 -14.25 -0.60
N ALA A 75 -10.30 -13.27 -1.49
CA ALA A 75 -8.99 -12.93 -2.02
C ALA A 75 -8.07 -12.28 -0.97
N PHE A 76 -8.56 -11.26 -0.25
CA PHE A 76 -7.69 -10.45 0.62
C PHE A 76 -7.58 -10.99 2.05
N PHE A 77 -8.54 -11.78 2.52
CA PHE A 77 -8.44 -12.39 3.84
C PHE A 77 -8.03 -13.87 3.75
N PHE A 78 -8.82 -14.73 3.13
CA PHE A 78 -8.54 -16.17 3.13
C PHE A 78 -7.32 -16.53 2.28
N ASP A 79 -7.28 -16.14 1.01
CA ASP A 79 -6.21 -16.52 0.08
C ASP A 79 -4.87 -15.87 0.46
N MET A 80 -4.88 -14.59 0.81
CA MET A 80 -3.68 -13.88 1.29
C MET A 80 -3.13 -14.50 2.58
N ASN A 81 -3.98 -14.93 3.52
CA ASN A 81 -3.53 -15.61 4.72
C ASN A 81 -2.99 -17.01 4.41
N ALA A 82 -3.61 -17.75 3.47
CA ALA A 82 -3.10 -19.04 3.01
C ALA A 82 -1.70 -18.91 2.39
N VAL A 83 -1.49 -17.90 1.53
CA VAL A 83 -0.17 -17.62 0.94
C VAL A 83 0.84 -17.22 2.02
N LYS A 84 0.50 -16.30 2.93
CA LYS A 84 1.39 -15.84 4.00
C LYS A 84 1.76 -16.96 4.98
N SER A 85 0.85 -17.89 5.27
CA SER A 85 1.13 -19.04 6.14
C SER A 85 2.00 -20.10 5.46
N GLY A 86 2.19 -20.00 4.14
CA GLY A 86 2.94 -20.99 3.36
C GLY A 86 2.16 -22.26 3.01
N ARG A 87 0.82 -22.26 3.15
CA ARG A 87 -0.04 -23.41 2.83
C ARG A 87 0.08 -23.85 1.36
N SER A 88 0.41 -22.92 0.46
CA SER A 88 0.61 -23.19 -0.96
C SER A 88 2.00 -23.73 -1.31
N ARG A 89 2.90 -23.93 -0.34
CA ARG A 89 4.23 -24.48 -0.60
C ARG A 89 4.12 -25.97 -0.88
N PRO A 90 4.81 -26.47 -1.91
CA PRO A 90 4.89 -27.90 -2.16
C PRO A 90 5.70 -28.60 -1.06
N GLY A 91 5.15 -29.66 -0.47
CA GLY A 91 5.79 -30.46 0.56
C GLY A 91 5.99 -29.69 1.89
N ASN A 92 6.81 -30.27 2.76
CA ASN A 92 7.18 -29.69 4.07
C ASN A 92 8.49 -28.91 4.02
N ALA A 93 8.79 -28.25 2.90
CA ALA A 93 10.03 -27.48 2.76
C ALA A 93 10.09 -26.35 3.82
N PRO A 94 11.17 -26.26 4.62
CA PRO A 94 11.32 -25.22 5.64
C PRO A 94 11.42 -23.85 4.97
N ARG A 95 11.04 -22.80 5.71
CA ARG A 95 11.24 -21.43 5.26
C ARG A 95 12.74 -21.12 5.21
N ALA A 96 13.27 -20.84 4.02
CA ALA A 96 14.64 -20.35 3.90
C ALA A 96 14.73 -18.94 4.53
N LYS A 97 15.74 -18.73 5.38
CA LYS A 97 16.15 -17.40 5.83
C LYS A 97 17.21 -16.89 4.86
N LEU A 98 16.83 -15.93 4.03
CA LEU A 98 17.77 -15.30 3.10
C LEU A 98 18.53 -14.19 3.86
N ALA A 99 19.85 -14.33 3.98
CA ALA A 99 20.71 -13.33 4.58
C ALA A 99 21.29 -12.35 3.55
N LYS A 100 21.55 -12.85 2.32
CA LYS A 100 22.13 -12.10 1.20
C LYS A 100 21.35 -12.42 -0.06
N VAL A 101 21.13 -11.43 -0.92
CA VAL A 101 20.41 -11.56 -2.19
C VAL A 101 21.10 -10.72 -3.26
N GLY A 102 21.27 -11.30 -4.45
CA GLY A 102 21.71 -10.58 -5.65
C GLY A 102 20.53 -10.04 -6.45
N VAL A 103 20.62 -8.79 -6.90
CA VAL A 103 19.67 -8.16 -7.83
C VAL A 103 20.41 -7.82 -9.11
N LEU A 104 19.98 -8.37 -10.22
CA LEU A 104 20.56 -8.13 -11.54
C LEU A 104 19.80 -7.02 -12.26
N GLY A 105 20.49 -5.93 -12.58
CA GLY A 105 19.93 -4.71 -13.14
C GLY A 105 19.56 -3.70 -12.07
N ALA A 106 20.25 -2.54 -12.08
CA ALA A 106 20.07 -1.44 -11.13
C ALA A 106 19.12 -0.34 -11.65
N GLY A 107 18.34 -0.63 -12.67
CA GLY A 107 17.29 0.26 -13.17
C GLY A 107 16.17 0.48 -12.16
N MET A 108 15.10 1.14 -12.58
CA MET A 108 13.98 1.55 -11.71
C MET A 108 13.43 0.41 -10.85
N MET A 109 13.21 -0.79 -11.41
CA MET A 109 12.70 -1.93 -10.65
C MET A 109 13.76 -2.52 -9.71
N GLY A 110 14.99 -2.76 -10.22
CA GLY A 110 16.06 -3.35 -9.40
C GLY A 110 16.45 -2.47 -8.22
N ALA A 111 16.56 -1.17 -8.40
CA ALA A 111 16.77 -0.21 -7.31
C ALA A 111 15.65 -0.26 -6.26
N GLY A 112 14.39 -0.36 -6.69
CA GLY A 112 13.25 -0.52 -5.80
C GLY A 112 13.23 -1.85 -5.04
N ILE A 113 13.64 -2.95 -5.69
CA ILE A 113 13.78 -4.26 -5.07
C ILE A 113 14.90 -4.25 -4.03
N ALA A 114 16.07 -3.66 -4.38
CA ALA A 114 17.19 -3.53 -3.45
C ALA A 114 16.80 -2.74 -2.19
N TRP A 115 16.08 -1.63 -2.35
CA TRP A 115 15.51 -0.89 -1.22
C TRP A 115 14.60 -1.76 -0.35
N ALA A 116 13.66 -2.48 -0.97
CA ALA A 116 12.70 -3.31 -0.25
C ALA A 116 13.38 -4.40 0.57
N GLN A 117 14.39 -5.07 0.01
CA GLN A 117 15.18 -6.12 0.67
C GLN A 117 16.02 -5.54 1.82
N ALA A 118 16.77 -4.46 1.57
CA ALA A 118 17.58 -3.79 2.59
C ALA A 118 16.72 -3.28 3.75
N SER A 119 15.50 -2.81 3.49
CA SER A 119 14.55 -2.39 4.51
C SER A 119 14.06 -3.53 5.41
N LYS A 120 14.17 -4.78 4.96
CA LYS A 120 13.88 -6.01 5.73
C LYS A 120 15.13 -6.60 6.41
N GLY A 121 16.26 -5.92 6.32
CA GLY A 121 17.51 -6.36 6.96
C GLY A 121 18.34 -7.32 6.11
N ILE A 122 17.98 -7.54 4.84
CA ILE A 122 18.68 -8.44 3.92
C ILE A 122 19.83 -7.69 3.24
N ALA A 123 21.05 -8.24 3.27
CA ALA A 123 22.17 -7.73 2.51
C ALA A 123 21.88 -7.92 1.02
N THR A 124 22.05 -6.86 0.23
CA THR A 124 21.67 -6.86 -1.19
C THR A 124 22.81 -6.42 -2.05
N VAL A 125 23.27 -7.28 -2.94
CA VAL A 125 24.22 -6.95 -4.01
C VAL A 125 23.42 -6.48 -5.22
N LEU A 126 23.61 -5.22 -5.60
CA LEU A 126 22.91 -4.60 -6.73
C LEU A 126 23.87 -4.52 -7.92
N LYS A 127 23.78 -5.48 -8.83
CA LYS A 127 24.65 -5.59 -9.98
C LYS A 127 24.05 -4.93 -11.22
N ASP A 128 24.87 -4.19 -11.97
CA ASP A 128 24.54 -3.75 -13.33
C ASP A 128 25.74 -3.98 -14.28
N VAL A 129 25.59 -3.59 -15.55
CA VAL A 129 26.60 -3.75 -16.60
C VAL A 129 27.81 -2.84 -16.38
N SER A 130 27.67 -1.77 -15.63
CA SER A 130 28.76 -0.87 -15.23
C SER A 130 28.59 -0.41 -13.77
N GLN A 131 29.70 -0.06 -13.14
CA GLN A 131 29.70 0.47 -11.76
C GLN A 131 28.85 1.74 -11.67
N GLU A 132 28.94 2.63 -12.65
CA GLU A 132 28.16 3.86 -12.70
C GLU A 132 26.65 3.61 -12.63
N LYS A 133 26.15 2.61 -13.38
CA LYS A 133 24.74 2.25 -13.35
C LYS A 133 24.33 1.61 -12.03
N ALA A 134 25.17 0.78 -11.45
CA ALA A 134 24.93 0.18 -10.14
C ALA A 134 24.88 1.25 -9.03
N ASP A 135 25.79 2.23 -9.08
CA ASP A 135 25.83 3.37 -8.14
C ASP A 135 24.61 4.28 -8.30
N ALA A 136 24.16 4.54 -9.53
CA ALA A 136 22.93 5.28 -9.80
C ALA A 136 21.70 4.57 -9.19
N GLY A 137 21.64 3.23 -9.26
CA GLY A 137 20.60 2.43 -8.61
C GLY A 137 20.63 2.55 -7.08
N LYS A 138 21.82 2.58 -6.47
CA LYS A 138 21.96 2.83 -5.02
C LYS A 138 21.58 4.26 -4.67
N ALA A 139 21.91 5.24 -5.49
CA ALA A 139 21.56 6.66 -5.30
C ALA A 139 20.03 6.85 -5.23
N TYR A 140 19.25 6.07 -5.98
CA TYR A 140 17.77 6.05 -5.83
C TYR A 140 17.35 5.72 -4.40
N SER A 141 17.97 4.70 -3.80
CA SER A 141 17.70 4.32 -2.40
C SER A 141 18.13 5.39 -1.41
N ALA A 142 19.25 6.07 -1.65
CA ALA A 142 19.72 7.19 -0.83
C ALA A 142 18.71 8.35 -0.84
N ASN A 143 18.26 8.77 -2.02
CA ASN A 143 17.25 9.82 -2.18
C ASN A 143 15.91 9.47 -1.49
N LEU A 144 15.53 8.19 -1.51
CA LEU A 144 14.30 7.75 -0.82
C LEU A 144 14.45 7.77 0.69
N ALA A 145 15.65 7.39 1.21
CA ALA A 145 15.96 7.45 2.63
C ALA A 145 15.95 8.90 3.13
N GLU A 146 16.61 9.80 2.43
CA GLU A 146 16.67 11.23 2.75
C GLU A 146 15.27 11.85 2.82
N LYS A 147 14.42 11.60 1.81
CA LYS A 147 13.03 12.07 1.81
C LYS A 147 12.22 11.54 3.00
N ARG A 148 12.50 10.34 3.47
CA ARG A 148 11.82 9.76 4.64
C ARG A 148 12.32 10.35 5.95
N VAL A 149 13.62 10.62 6.04
CA VAL A 149 14.22 11.31 7.21
C VAL A 149 13.69 12.74 7.30
N ALA A 150 13.70 13.49 6.21
CA ALA A 150 13.17 14.85 6.17
C ALA A 150 11.69 14.97 6.57
N LYS A 151 10.90 13.90 6.31
CA LYS A 151 9.48 13.81 6.72
C LYS A 151 9.28 13.22 8.12
N GLY A 152 10.33 12.99 8.90
CA GLY A 152 10.25 12.37 10.22
C GLY A 152 9.74 10.91 10.22
N ARG A 153 9.76 10.23 9.05
CA ARG A 153 9.28 8.85 8.89
C ARG A 153 10.37 7.79 9.07
N MET A 154 11.61 8.22 9.20
CA MET A 154 12.78 7.36 9.39
C MET A 154 13.84 8.12 10.16
N ASP A 155 14.55 7.46 11.07
CA ASP A 155 15.70 7.97 11.76
C ASP A 155 16.94 7.95 10.83
N ALA A 156 17.82 8.94 10.94
CA ALA A 156 19.05 9.05 10.16
C ALA A 156 19.97 7.83 10.34
N ALA A 157 20.11 7.31 11.57
CA ALA A 157 20.90 6.11 11.83
C ALA A 157 20.31 4.87 11.15
N LYS A 158 18.98 4.72 11.13
CA LYS A 158 18.30 3.65 10.38
C LYS A 158 18.48 3.78 8.88
N ALA A 159 18.47 5.00 8.35
CA ALA A 159 18.70 5.27 6.94
C ALA A 159 20.10 4.82 6.52
N GLN A 160 21.13 5.21 7.28
CA GLN A 160 22.52 4.79 7.04
C GLN A 160 22.69 3.27 7.12
N ALA A 161 22.15 2.63 8.17
CA ALA A 161 22.19 1.18 8.32
C ALA A 161 21.48 0.43 7.18
N LEU A 162 20.42 0.99 6.61
CA LEU A 162 19.75 0.43 5.44
C LEU A 162 20.63 0.55 4.20
N LEU A 163 21.19 1.72 3.93
CA LEU A 163 22.04 1.97 2.76
C LEU A 163 23.34 1.15 2.78
N ALA A 164 23.88 0.87 3.97
CA ALA A 164 25.03 0.00 4.16
C ALA A 164 24.78 -1.45 3.71
N ARG A 165 23.51 -1.90 3.68
CA ARG A 165 23.14 -3.23 3.20
C ARG A 165 23.07 -3.35 1.68
N ILE A 166 23.17 -2.25 0.94
CA ILE A 166 23.12 -2.25 -0.53
C ILE A 166 24.53 -2.05 -1.07
N THR A 167 25.08 -3.10 -1.68
CA THR A 167 26.40 -3.08 -2.31
C THR A 167 26.22 -2.99 -3.82
N PRO A 168 26.51 -1.83 -4.45
CA PRO A 168 26.47 -1.71 -5.89
C PRO A 168 27.74 -2.31 -6.50
N THR A 169 27.62 -3.07 -7.59
CA THR A 169 28.76 -3.69 -8.27
C THR A 169 28.53 -3.88 -9.76
N ALA A 170 29.60 -3.90 -10.52
CA ALA A 170 29.62 -4.37 -11.90
C ALA A 170 30.16 -5.82 -12.01
N ASP A 171 30.75 -6.35 -10.94
CA ASP A 171 31.33 -7.69 -10.94
C ASP A 171 30.29 -8.76 -10.56
N ALA A 172 30.28 -9.85 -11.34
CA ALA A 172 29.45 -11.01 -11.04
C ALA A 172 29.98 -11.84 -9.87
N ALA A 173 31.28 -11.76 -9.57
CA ALA A 173 31.88 -12.48 -8.45
C ALA A 173 31.32 -12.03 -7.09
N ASP A 174 30.88 -10.79 -6.95
CA ASP A 174 30.28 -10.27 -5.72
C ASP A 174 28.91 -10.91 -5.36
N LEU A 175 28.32 -11.65 -6.30
CA LEU A 175 27.06 -12.35 -6.10
C LEU A 175 27.22 -13.70 -5.36
N ALA A 176 28.45 -14.21 -5.25
CA ALA A 176 28.76 -15.47 -4.59
C ALA A 176 28.62 -15.40 -3.05
#